data_da2fefa99b63180dc75ae2a0de732da4
#
_entry.id   da2fefa99b63180dc75ae2a0de732da4
#
_cell.length_a   1.000
_cell.length_b   1.000
_cell.length_c   1.000
_cell.angle_alpha   90.00
_cell.angle_beta   90.00
_cell.angle_gamma   90.00
#
_symmetry.space_group_name_H-M   'P 1'
#
loop_
_entity.id
_entity.type
_entity.pdbx_description
1 polymer ?
#
loop_
_entity_poly.entity_id
_entity_poly.type
_entity_poly.pdbx_seq_one_letter_code
_entity_poly.pdbx_strand_id
1 'polypeptide(L)'
;MKKPVVALALASVAALTLAGCSTPSAGEGDDGTITVVASTNVYGDIAATIGGDRVDVQSIITSASQDPHSYEASARDRLAVQKADLVIENGGGYDAFIDTLLQDAKDPHVVTAVEYSHDFPGNEGHDEAGHDHADESASAAPEESDAPEDEAHDHADDEAGHEGHDHIEGFNEHVWFDPHTMIHVVEAIADELTELDPDGAKEFAANAATLTADLEGFETELATLKTEAPDVDVFITEPLPGYLAAAAGFTDVTPDGFAESVEEGTDVAPAVLLQALDVIGSGQVTALLTNAQTGGSETQRVETAAKDAGIPIVAFTELLEDGSSYSEWMSDAIQSLAAAVKS
;
A
#
# COMPACT_ATOMS: atom_id res chain seq x y z
N MET A 1 -44.88 77.97 -50.38
CA MET A 1 -45.18 76.61 -49.89
C MET A 1 -43.92 75.83 -50.02
N LYS A 2 -43.45 75.28 -49.02
CA LYS A 2 -42.33 74.35 -48.76
C LYS A 2 -41.25 74.93 -47.84
N LYS A 3 -41.28 74.54 -46.59
CA LYS A 3 -40.33 74.87 -45.51
C LYS A 3 -39.10 74.02 -45.66
N PRO A 4 -37.89 74.51 -45.41
CA PRO A 4 -36.74 73.64 -45.15
C PRO A 4 -36.60 73.40 -43.63
N VAL A 5 -36.36 72.16 -43.28
CA VAL A 5 -36.04 71.68 -41.95
C VAL A 5 -34.54 71.84 -41.76
N VAL A 6 -34.18 72.59 -40.75
CA VAL A 6 -32.77 72.68 -40.26
C VAL A 6 -32.46 71.49 -39.43
N ALA A 7 -31.49 70.68 -39.85
CA ALA A 7 -30.93 69.57 -39.02
C ALA A 7 -29.79 70.08 -38.19
N LEU A 8 -29.95 70.01 -36.85
CA LEU A 8 -28.91 70.33 -35.85
C LEU A 8 -28.07 69.08 -35.58
N ALA A 9 -26.80 69.11 -35.96
CA ALA A 9 -25.86 68.05 -35.69
C ALA A 9 -25.29 68.23 -34.30
N LEU A 10 -25.63 67.36 -33.37
CA LEU A 10 -24.93 67.23 -32.10
C LEU A 10 -23.75 66.28 -32.27
N ALA A 11 -22.54 66.78 -32.10
CA ALA A 11 -21.31 66.02 -31.99
C ALA A 11 -21.20 65.46 -30.59
N SER A 12 -21.44 64.14 -30.44
CA SER A 12 -21.20 63.42 -29.19
C SER A 12 -19.76 62.87 -29.20
N VAL A 13 -18.89 63.41 -28.38
CA VAL A 13 -17.56 62.88 -28.11
C VAL A 13 -17.74 61.67 -27.21
N ALA A 14 -17.60 60.45 -27.74
CA ALA A 14 -17.53 59.23 -26.97
C ALA A 14 -16.10 59.02 -26.50
N ALA A 15 -15.84 59.31 -25.23
CA ALA A 15 -14.61 58.86 -24.57
C ALA A 15 -14.68 57.34 -24.35
N LEU A 16 -13.96 56.55 -25.16
CA LEU A 16 -13.73 55.14 -24.89
C LEU A 16 -12.71 55.02 -23.77
N THR A 17 -13.20 54.76 -22.56
CA THR A 17 -12.38 54.19 -21.51
C THR A 17 -12.12 52.71 -21.81
N LEU A 18 -10.91 52.38 -22.26
CA LEU A 18 -10.42 51.01 -22.24
C LEU A 18 -10.30 50.60 -20.78
N ALA A 19 -11.34 49.99 -20.22
CA ALA A 19 -11.21 49.16 -19.06
C ALA A 19 -10.45 47.88 -19.52
N GLY A 20 -9.14 47.87 -19.34
CA GLY A 20 -8.37 46.66 -19.44
C GLY A 20 -8.89 45.68 -18.39
N CYS A 21 -9.65 44.68 -18.83
CA CYS A 21 -9.80 43.47 -18.04
C CYS A 21 -8.42 42.83 -18.00
N SER A 22 -7.62 43.20 -16.98
CA SER A 22 -6.65 42.26 -16.45
C SER A 22 -7.47 41.11 -15.90
N THR A 23 -7.66 40.04 -16.67
CA THR A 23 -7.88 38.75 -16.11
C THR A 23 -6.78 38.57 -15.07
N PRO A 24 -7.10 38.35 -13.77
CA PRO A 24 -6.10 37.79 -12.91
C PRO A 24 -5.70 36.49 -13.65
N SER A 25 -4.43 36.39 -14.00
CA SER A 25 -3.78 35.11 -14.18
C SER A 25 -4.19 34.37 -12.91
N ALA A 26 -4.96 33.31 -13.04
CA ALA A 26 -5.02 32.32 -12.01
C ALA A 26 -3.54 31.86 -11.90
N GLY A 27 -2.79 32.53 -11.03
CA GLY A 27 -1.71 31.87 -10.37
C GLY A 27 -2.36 30.63 -9.78
N GLU A 28 -1.82 29.49 -10.00
CA GLU A 28 -2.00 28.34 -9.14
C GLU A 28 -1.77 28.95 -7.73
N GLY A 29 -2.87 29.26 -7.06
CA GLY A 29 -2.82 29.61 -5.68
C GLY A 29 -2.39 28.32 -5.02
N ASP A 30 -1.24 28.34 -4.46
CA ASP A 30 -0.89 27.48 -3.35
C ASP A 30 -1.95 27.81 -2.28
N ASP A 31 -3.03 27.03 -2.29
CA ASP A 31 -4.12 27.14 -1.32
C ASP A 31 -3.71 26.49 0.01
N GLY A 32 -2.42 26.12 0.14
CA GLY A 32 -1.86 25.51 1.35
C GLY A 32 -2.28 24.05 1.53
N THR A 33 -2.86 23.42 0.50
CA THR A 33 -3.24 22.01 0.53
C THR A 33 -2.04 21.15 0.13
N ILE A 34 -1.68 20.16 0.96
CA ILE A 34 -0.58 19.23 0.70
C ILE A 34 -0.99 18.27 -0.41
N THR A 35 -0.19 18.18 -1.45
CA THR A 35 -0.43 17.20 -2.53
C THR A 35 0.21 15.86 -2.17
N VAL A 36 -0.61 14.83 -1.98
CA VAL A 36 -0.16 13.46 -1.66
C VAL A 36 -0.38 12.55 -2.86
N VAL A 37 0.65 11.79 -3.20
CA VAL A 37 0.52 10.68 -4.17
C VAL A 37 0.77 9.38 -3.46
N ALA A 38 -0.20 8.45 -3.53
CA ALA A 38 -0.09 7.11 -3.00
C ALA A 38 0.01 6.08 -4.12
N SER A 39 0.79 5.03 -3.94
CA SER A 39 0.92 3.94 -4.92
C SER A 39 -0.43 3.25 -5.14
N THR A 40 -1.14 2.94 -4.06
CA THR A 40 -2.46 2.28 -4.09
C THR A 40 -3.53 3.08 -3.36
N ASN A 41 -4.79 2.70 -3.55
CA ASN A 41 -5.91 3.32 -2.84
C ASN A 41 -5.94 2.97 -1.34
N VAL A 42 -5.24 1.92 -0.89
CA VAL A 42 -5.07 1.59 0.53
C VAL A 42 -4.34 2.73 1.23
N TYR A 43 -3.15 3.08 0.77
CA TYR A 43 -2.37 4.18 1.34
C TYR A 43 -3.00 5.54 1.08
N GLY A 44 -3.71 5.66 -0.05
CA GLY A 44 -4.46 6.88 -0.37
C GLY A 44 -5.60 7.16 0.62
N ASP A 45 -6.35 6.16 1.03
CA ASP A 45 -7.42 6.29 2.03
C ASP A 45 -6.86 6.63 3.42
N ILE A 46 -5.75 5.99 3.81
CA ILE A 46 -5.05 6.28 5.06
C ILE A 46 -4.59 7.75 5.08
N ALA A 47 -3.93 8.21 4.03
CA ALA A 47 -3.47 9.59 3.93
C ALA A 47 -4.64 10.58 3.95
N ALA A 48 -5.72 10.31 3.22
CA ALA A 48 -6.92 11.14 3.22
C ALA A 48 -7.61 11.16 4.59
N THR A 49 -7.65 10.03 5.29
CA THR A 49 -8.21 9.93 6.64
C THR A 49 -7.42 10.77 7.63
N ILE A 50 -6.06 10.74 7.57
CA ILE A 50 -5.20 11.50 8.47
C ILE A 50 -5.22 12.97 8.11
N GLY A 51 -5.09 13.32 6.82
CA GLY A 51 -4.93 14.69 6.35
C GLY A 51 -6.21 15.51 6.30
N GLY A 52 -7.40 14.85 6.18
CA GLY A 52 -8.69 15.52 6.07
C GLY A 52 -8.75 16.52 4.91
N ASP A 53 -9.31 17.68 5.15
CA ASP A 53 -9.44 18.75 4.14
C ASP A 53 -8.11 19.47 3.82
N ARG A 54 -7.00 19.09 4.45
CA ARG A 54 -5.69 19.71 4.26
C ARG A 54 -4.82 19.03 3.23
N VAL A 55 -5.25 17.89 2.71
CA VAL A 55 -4.54 17.11 1.71
C VAL A 55 -5.37 16.95 0.42
N ASP A 56 -4.69 16.92 -0.72
CA ASP A 56 -5.24 16.48 -2.01
C ASP A 56 -4.55 15.17 -2.40
N VAL A 57 -5.26 14.05 -2.24
CA VAL A 57 -4.70 12.70 -2.40
C VAL A 57 -5.03 12.14 -3.76
N GLN A 58 -4.00 11.70 -4.48
CA GLN A 58 -4.13 10.93 -5.71
C GLN A 58 -3.50 9.54 -5.53
N SER A 59 -4.32 8.49 -5.59
CA SER A 59 -3.82 7.12 -5.71
C SER A 59 -3.57 6.76 -7.17
N ILE A 60 -2.46 6.10 -7.47
CA ILE A 60 -2.11 5.67 -8.83
C ILE A 60 -2.89 4.42 -9.19
N ILE A 61 -2.84 3.40 -8.35
CA ILE A 61 -3.58 2.16 -8.53
C ILE A 61 -4.86 2.20 -7.71
N THR A 62 -6.00 2.09 -8.40
CA THR A 62 -7.34 2.20 -7.79
C THR A 62 -8.30 1.12 -8.27
N SER A 63 -7.84 0.20 -9.10
CA SER A 63 -8.70 -0.82 -9.71
C SER A 63 -8.03 -2.19 -9.64
N ALA A 64 -8.77 -3.20 -9.22
CA ALA A 64 -8.36 -4.59 -9.19
C ALA A 64 -7.84 -5.17 -10.54
N SER A 65 -8.03 -4.45 -11.63
CA SER A 65 -7.47 -4.81 -12.94
C SER A 65 -6.06 -4.26 -13.20
N GLN A 66 -5.54 -3.48 -12.26
CA GLN A 66 -4.19 -2.94 -12.27
C GLN A 66 -3.40 -3.73 -11.24
N ASP A 67 -2.52 -4.59 -11.71
CA ASP A 67 -1.64 -5.36 -10.84
C ASP A 67 -0.43 -4.48 -10.48
N PRO A 68 -0.19 -4.19 -9.19
CA PRO A 68 0.92 -3.34 -8.75
C PRO A 68 2.30 -3.86 -9.15
N HIS A 69 2.50 -5.17 -9.10
CA HIS A 69 3.77 -5.80 -9.43
C HIS A 69 4.19 -5.59 -10.90
N SER A 70 3.22 -5.54 -11.80
CA SER A 70 3.45 -5.40 -13.24
C SER A 70 3.02 -4.06 -13.82
N TYR A 71 2.69 -3.07 -12.97
CA TYR A 71 2.16 -1.79 -13.41
C TYR A 71 3.21 -0.95 -14.14
N GLU A 72 2.89 -0.54 -15.37
CA GLU A 72 3.68 0.41 -16.14
C GLU A 72 3.16 1.84 -15.93
N ALA A 73 3.93 2.66 -15.23
CA ALA A 73 3.56 4.04 -14.90
C ALA A 73 3.37 4.92 -16.15
N SER A 74 2.27 5.65 -16.21
CA SER A 74 1.95 6.56 -17.29
C SER A 74 2.67 7.92 -17.15
N ALA A 75 2.67 8.72 -18.23
CA ALA A 75 3.16 10.10 -18.17
C ALA A 75 2.34 10.99 -17.20
N ARG A 76 1.08 10.62 -16.91
CA ARG A 76 0.24 11.31 -15.93
C ARG A 76 0.71 11.02 -14.51
N ASP A 77 1.05 9.78 -14.22
CA ASP A 77 1.54 9.35 -12.90
C ASP A 77 2.89 10.00 -12.61
N ARG A 78 3.78 10.05 -13.60
CA ARG A 78 5.04 10.80 -13.52
C ARG A 78 4.81 12.27 -13.18
N LEU A 79 3.84 12.92 -13.81
CA LEU A 79 3.53 14.32 -13.54
C LEU A 79 2.93 14.50 -12.15
N ALA A 80 2.16 13.54 -11.66
CA ALA A 80 1.60 13.57 -10.31
C ALA A 80 2.73 13.49 -9.28
N VAL A 81 3.62 12.49 -9.36
CA VAL A 81 4.76 12.32 -8.45
C VAL A 81 5.72 13.52 -8.50
N GLN A 82 5.98 14.10 -9.68
CA GLN A 82 6.81 15.32 -9.81
C GLN A 82 6.24 16.56 -9.10
N LYS A 83 4.97 16.56 -8.75
CA LYS A 83 4.27 17.67 -8.08
C LYS A 83 3.88 17.34 -6.65
N ALA A 84 4.08 16.11 -6.22
CA ALA A 84 3.75 15.67 -4.89
C ALA A 84 4.64 16.35 -3.85
N ASP A 85 4.04 16.73 -2.73
CA ASP A 85 4.74 17.13 -1.51
C ASP A 85 5.11 15.88 -0.70
N LEU A 86 4.22 14.86 -0.71
CA LEU A 86 4.40 13.56 -0.06
C LEU A 86 4.07 12.44 -1.02
N VAL A 87 4.93 11.42 -1.08
CA VAL A 87 4.69 10.15 -1.78
C VAL A 87 4.61 9.03 -0.75
N ILE A 88 3.61 8.18 -0.88
CA ILE A 88 3.45 7.00 -0.02
C ILE A 88 3.47 5.76 -0.91
N GLU A 89 4.42 4.88 -0.65
CA GLU A 89 4.59 3.61 -1.34
C GLU A 89 4.60 2.45 -0.36
N ASN A 90 4.33 1.26 -0.87
CA ASN A 90 4.53 0.04 -0.10
C ASN A 90 6.01 -0.30 0.02
N GLY A 91 6.72 -0.34 -1.10
CA GLY A 91 8.09 -0.82 -1.20
C GLY A 91 8.18 -2.35 -1.25
N GLY A 92 9.38 -2.87 -1.01
CA GLY A 92 9.63 -4.32 -0.95
C GLY A 92 9.49 -5.06 -2.28
N GLY A 93 9.42 -4.35 -3.40
CA GLY A 93 9.20 -4.91 -4.73
C GLY A 93 7.73 -4.86 -5.20
N TYR A 94 6.78 -4.59 -4.30
CA TYR A 94 5.35 -4.57 -4.61
C TYR A 94 4.96 -3.51 -5.64
N ASP A 95 5.46 -2.30 -5.49
CA ASP A 95 5.11 -1.15 -6.32
C ASP A 95 6.36 -0.44 -6.89
N ALA A 96 7.32 -1.22 -7.37
CA ALA A 96 8.63 -0.77 -7.89
C ALA A 96 8.55 0.32 -8.99
N PHE A 97 7.37 0.52 -9.60
CA PHE A 97 7.15 1.63 -10.52
C PHE A 97 7.28 3.01 -9.84
N ILE A 98 7.03 3.10 -8.51
CA ILE A 98 7.20 4.34 -7.74
C ILE A 98 8.67 4.74 -7.69
N ASP A 99 9.59 3.81 -7.43
CA ASP A 99 11.03 4.07 -7.44
C ASP A 99 11.49 4.73 -8.76
N THR A 100 10.94 4.22 -9.87
CA THR A 100 11.21 4.78 -11.20
C THR A 100 10.67 6.21 -11.35
N LEU A 101 9.50 6.51 -10.78
CA LEU A 101 8.90 7.84 -10.84
C LEU A 101 9.63 8.84 -9.94
N LEU A 102 10.12 8.40 -8.79
CA LEU A 102 10.88 9.21 -7.84
C LEU A 102 12.21 9.69 -8.38
N GLN A 103 12.86 8.95 -9.30
CA GLN A 103 14.13 9.38 -9.94
C GLN A 103 14.01 10.72 -10.66
N ASP A 104 12.83 11.05 -11.17
CA ASP A 104 12.55 12.30 -11.90
C ASP A 104 11.84 13.35 -11.02
N ALA A 105 11.55 13.05 -9.75
CA ALA A 105 10.86 13.92 -8.82
C ALA A 105 11.79 14.99 -8.22
N LYS A 106 11.20 16.01 -7.58
CA LYS A 106 11.92 17.12 -6.97
C LYS A 106 12.01 16.96 -5.45
N ASP A 107 12.50 15.82 -5.01
CA ASP A 107 12.76 15.57 -3.59
C ASP A 107 11.48 15.69 -2.72
N PRO A 108 10.40 14.95 -3.04
CA PRO A 108 9.22 14.89 -2.17
C PRO A 108 9.56 14.18 -0.86
N HIS A 109 8.78 14.40 0.18
CA HIS A 109 8.79 13.51 1.33
C HIS A 109 8.31 12.12 0.89
N VAL A 110 8.89 11.05 1.45
CA VAL A 110 8.52 9.67 1.07
C VAL A 110 8.30 8.83 2.32
N VAL A 111 7.19 8.10 2.35
CA VAL A 111 6.92 7.04 3.33
C VAL A 111 6.88 5.72 2.60
N THR A 112 7.83 4.84 2.93
CA THR A 112 7.92 3.46 2.41
C THR A 112 7.43 2.50 3.49
N ALA A 113 6.23 1.95 3.31
CA ALA A 113 5.50 1.24 4.38
C ALA A 113 6.22 -0.01 4.91
N VAL A 114 6.87 -0.78 4.04
CA VAL A 114 7.59 -2.00 4.46
C VAL A 114 8.73 -1.73 5.44
N GLU A 115 9.33 -0.53 5.43
CA GLU A 115 10.43 -0.18 6.35
C GLU A 115 9.99 -0.12 7.82
N TYR A 116 8.68 -0.05 8.06
CA TYR A 116 8.09 -0.07 9.40
C TYR A 116 7.74 -1.47 9.90
N SER A 117 7.86 -2.49 9.03
CA SER A 117 7.62 -3.88 9.42
C SER A 117 8.78 -4.44 10.26
N HIS A 118 8.44 -5.16 11.32
CA HIS A 118 9.42 -5.86 12.13
C HIS A 118 10.14 -6.99 11.37
N ASP A 119 9.51 -7.54 10.33
CA ASP A 119 10.07 -8.57 9.46
C ASP A 119 10.93 -7.99 8.33
N PHE A 120 10.98 -6.66 8.18
CA PHE A 120 11.79 -6.04 7.12
C PHE A 120 13.28 -6.25 7.38
N PRO A 121 14.08 -6.65 6.38
CA PRO A 121 15.51 -6.91 6.56
C PRO A 121 16.26 -5.73 7.19
N GLY A 122 16.86 -5.95 8.35
CA GLY A 122 17.55 -4.93 9.13
C GLY A 122 16.79 -4.41 10.34
N ASN A 123 15.49 -4.70 10.47
CA ASN A 123 14.67 -4.37 11.62
C ASN A 123 14.66 -5.50 12.69
N GLU A 124 15.35 -6.60 12.43
CA GLU A 124 15.42 -7.76 13.31
C GLU A 124 15.94 -7.36 14.71
N GLY A 125 15.09 -7.46 15.70
CA GLY A 125 15.45 -7.20 17.11
C GLY A 125 14.99 -5.87 17.69
N HIS A 126 14.15 -5.13 17.02
CA HIS A 126 13.45 -3.96 17.56
C HIS A 126 12.16 -4.30 18.31
N ASP A 127 11.88 -5.60 18.53
CA ASP A 127 10.75 -6.05 19.33
C ASP A 127 10.95 -5.67 20.81
N GLU A 128 9.99 -4.95 21.36
CA GLU A 128 9.80 -4.71 22.79
C GLU A 128 10.79 -3.75 23.49
N ALA A 129 10.87 -2.50 23.08
CA ALA A 129 11.26 -1.43 23.99
C ALA A 129 10.24 -0.32 23.97
N GLY A 130 9.46 -0.26 25.06
CA GLY A 130 8.39 0.69 25.27
C GLY A 130 8.78 2.14 24.94
N HIS A 131 7.78 2.86 24.52
CA HIS A 131 7.77 4.29 24.26
C HIS A 131 8.50 5.09 25.36
N ASP A 132 9.73 5.52 25.06
CA ASP A 132 10.41 6.58 25.80
C ASP A 132 11.17 7.44 24.79
N HIS A 133 10.53 8.51 24.37
CA HIS A 133 11.16 9.57 23.59
C HIS A 133 12.17 10.30 24.47
N ALA A 134 13.45 10.02 24.28
CA ALA A 134 14.53 10.86 24.79
C ALA A 134 15.54 11.10 23.68
N ASP A 135 15.48 12.30 23.18
CA ASP A 135 16.49 13.04 22.43
C ASP A 135 17.91 12.77 22.95
N GLU A 136 18.80 12.18 22.14
CA GLU A 136 20.26 12.42 22.30
C GLU A 136 21.02 12.19 20.99
N SER A 137 21.39 13.30 20.39
CA SER A 137 22.45 13.40 19.40
C SER A 137 23.80 12.97 19.99
N ALA A 138 24.46 11.96 19.45
CA ALA A 138 25.89 11.79 19.63
C ALA A 138 26.56 11.13 18.43
N SER A 139 27.27 11.95 17.69
CA SER A 139 28.31 11.64 16.71
C SER A 139 29.39 10.72 17.30
N ALA A 140 29.76 9.66 16.58
CA ALA A 140 31.09 9.08 16.68
C ALA A 140 31.51 8.43 15.34
N ALA A 141 32.64 8.88 14.84
CA ALA A 141 33.28 8.46 13.61
C ALA A 141 33.99 7.10 13.71
N PRO A 142 34.42 6.49 12.58
CA PRO A 142 34.72 5.08 12.46
C PRO A 142 36.17 4.74 12.86
N GLU A 143 36.39 3.55 13.36
CA GLU A 143 37.71 2.94 13.39
C GLU A 143 37.83 1.81 12.36
N GLU A 144 38.86 1.90 11.55
CA GLU A 144 39.30 0.92 10.57
C GLU A 144 39.84 -0.35 11.26
N SER A 145 39.57 -1.54 10.72
CA SER A 145 40.46 -2.67 10.78
C SER A 145 40.26 -3.68 9.64
N ASP A 146 41.30 -3.74 8.85
CA ASP A 146 41.93 -4.82 8.06
C ASP A 146 41.13 -6.06 7.65
N ALA A 147 41.17 -6.25 6.33
CA ALA A 147 40.92 -7.50 5.63
C ALA A 147 42.00 -8.57 5.89
N PRO A 148 41.73 -9.83 5.53
CA PRO A 148 42.48 -10.42 4.44
C PRO A 148 41.64 -11.08 3.34
N GLU A 149 42.22 -11.05 2.16
CA GLU A 149 41.83 -11.58 0.87
C GLU A 149 41.80 -13.11 0.84
N ASP A 150 41.05 -13.57 -0.16
CA ASP A 150 41.17 -14.76 -1.02
C ASP A 150 40.03 -15.78 -0.86
N GLU A 151 39.27 -15.96 -1.89
CA GLU A 151 39.35 -16.96 -2.94
C GLU A 151 38.19 -16.79 -3.96
N ALA A 152 38.54 -16.62 -5.23
CA ALA A 152 37.63 -16.59 -6.34
C ALA A 152 37.03 -17.97 -6.62
N HIS A 153 35.71 -18.06 -6.69
CA HIS A 153 35.02 -19.12 -7.42
C HIS A 153 34.21 -18.51 -8.57
N ASP A 154 34.76 -18.74 -9.76
CA ASP A 154 34.18 -18.48 -11.06
C ASP A 154 33.01 -19.47 -11.30
N HIS A 155 31.79 -19.01 -11.29
CA HIS A 155 30.65 -19.71 -11.84
C HIS A 155 30.06 -18.86 -12.95
N ALA A 156 30.26 -19.36 -14.17
CA ALA A 156 29.64 -18.84 -15.35
C ALA A 156 28.13 -19.08 -15.31
N ASP A 157 27.37 -18.02 -15.27
CA ASP A 157 25.93 -17.99 -15.28
C ASP A 157 25.39 -17.97 -16.69
N ASP A 158 24.46 -18.90 -16.93
CA ASP A 158 23.50 -18.77 -18.02
C ASP A 158 22.44 -17.72 -17.58
N GLU A 159 22.64 -16.50 -17.99
CA GLU A 159 21.64 -15.42 -17.93
C GLU A 159 20.50 -15.72 -18.91
N ALA A 160 19.51 -16.52 -18.47
CA ALA A 160 18.18 -16.47 -19.04
C ALA A 160 17.41 -15.39 -18.28
N GLY A 161 17.29 -14.19 -18.88
CA GLY A 161 16.59 -13.08 -18.30
C GLY A 161 15.15 -13.44 -17.95
N HIS A 162 14.88 -13.57 -16.69
CA HIS A 162 13.57 -13.36 -16.09
C HIS A 162 13.61 -11.92 -15.60
N GLU A 163 12.85 -11.04 -16.25
CA GLU A 163 12.42 -9.79 -15.65
C GLU A 163 11.40 -10.17 -14.56
N GLY A 164 11.86 -10.83 -13.50
CA GLY A 164 11.13 -11.06 -12.28
C GLY A 164 11.19 -9.78 -11.46
N HIS A 165 10.10 -9.43 -10.82
CA HIS A 165 10.04 -8.35 -9.86
C HIS A 165 11.05 -8.66 -8.74
N ASP A 166 11.81 -7.64 -8.29
CA ASP A 166 12.83 -7.79 -7.25
C ASP A 166 12.16 -7.88 -5.86
N HIS A 167 11.40 -8.96 -5.60
CA HIS A 167 10.89 -9.26 -4.26
C HIS A 167 12.06 -9.53 -3.30
N ILE A 168 11.93 -9.10 -2.08
CA ILE A 168 12.90 -9.41 -1.02
C ILE A 168 12.69 -10.86 -0.60
N GLU A 169 13.66 -11.73 -0.87
CA GLU A 169 13.56 -13.17 -0.57
C GLU A 169 13.19 -13.42 0.90
N GLY A 170 12.08 -14.11 1.13
CA GLY A 170 11.59 -14.47 2.46
C GLY A 170 10.86 -13.37 3.23
N PHE A 171 10.61 -12.21 2.61
CA PHE A 171 9.82 -11.14 3.18
C PHE A 171 8.44 -11.08 2.50
N ASN A 172 7.39 -10.92 3.30
CA ASN A 172 6.03 -10.70 2.79
C ASN A 172 5.75 -9.20 2.72
N GLU A 173 5.64 -8.65 1.53
CA GLU A 173 5.42 -7.22 1.31
C GLU A 173 4.00 -6.73 1.58
N HIS A 174 3.05 -7.61 1.84
CA HIS A 174 1.63 -7.25 2.07
C HIS A 174 1.39 -6.68 3.47
N VAL A 175 2.23 -5.72 3.88
CA VAL A 175 2.28 -5.15 5.24
C VAL A 175 1.01 -4.40 5.64
N TRP A 176 0.18 -4.01 4.69
CA TRP A 176 -1.12 -3.39 5.00
C TRP A 176 -2.10 -4.33 5.73
N PHE A 177 -1.84 -5.64 5.71
CA PHE A 177 -2.56 -6.65 6.50
C PHE A 177 -1.89 -6.95 7.86
N ASP A 178 -0.83 -6.25 8.21
CA ASP A 178 -0.25 -6.29 9.55
C ASP A 178 -0.67 -5.04 10.36
N PRO A 179 -1.66 -5.13 11.27
CA PRO A 179 -2.09 -3.98 12.05
C PRO A 179 -0.96 -3.32 12.85
N HIS A 180 0.00 -4.10 13.32
CA HIS A 180 1.15 -3.60 14.08
C HIS A 180 2.04 -2.69 13.22
N THR A 181 2.45 -3.16 12.06
CA THR A 181 3.21 -2.35 11.09
C THR A 181 2.43 -1.10 10.69
N MET A 182 1.12 -1.23 10.46
CA MET A 182 0.31 -0.11 10.00
C MET A 182 0.08 0.97 11.07
N ILE A 183 0.20 0.67 12.37
CA ILE A 183 0.25 1.69 13.42
C ILE A 183 1.42 2.64 13.18
N HIS A 184 2.60 2.10 12.92
CA HIS A 184 3.81 2.90 12.67
C HIS A 184 3.75 3.66 11.34
N VAL A 185 3.18 3.06 10.29
CA VAL A 185 2.95 3.75 9.01
C VAL A 185 2.01 4.94 9.18
N VAL A 186 0.92 4.79 9.95
CA VAL A 186 -0.02 5.87 10.28
C VAL A 186 0.67 7.01 11.04
N GLU A 187 1.52 6.68 12.01
CA GLU A 187 2.31 7.66 12.76
C GLU A 187 3.28 8.41 11.84
N ALA A 188 4.00 7.69 10.99
CA ALA A 188 4.93 8.28 10.03
C ALA A 188 4.24 9.24 9.04
N ILE A 189 3.09 8.85 8.49
CA ILE A 189 2.31 9.72 7.60
C ILE A 189 1.86 10.99 8.35
N ALA A 190 1.42 10.88 9.60
CA ALA A 190 0.99 12.02 10.39
C ALA A 190 2.16 12.98 10.72
N ASP A 191 3.35 12.44 10.94
CA ASP A 191 4.57 13.21 11.19
C ASP A 191 5.01 13.97 9.93
N GLU A 192 5.03 13.32 8.77
CA GLU A 192 5.35 13.96 7.50
C GLU A 192 4.35 15.07 7.13
N LEU A 193 3.05 14.81 7.31
CA LEU A 193 2.02 15.84 7.11
C LEU A 193 2.20 17.01 8.09
N THR A 194 2.63 16.75 9.32
CA THR A 194 2.91 17.79 10.33
C THR A 194 4.15 18.61 9.98
N GLU A 195 5.17 18.01 9.37
CA GLU A 195 6.34 18.73 8.87
C GLU A 195 5.96 19.64 7.71
N LEU A 196 5.12 19.18 6.79
CA LEU A 196 4.64 19.93 5.63
C LEU A 196 3.64 21.05 6.01
N ASP A 197 2.73 20.81 6.97
CA ASP A 197 1.78 21.81 7.49
C ASP A 197 1.71 21.77 9.03
N PRO A 198 2.60 22.50 9.74
CA PRO A 198 2.59 22.55 11.20
C PRO A 198 1.30 23.13 11.82
N ASP A 199 0.53 23.90 11.05
CA ASP A 199 -0.76 24.44 11.52
C ASP A 199 -1.85 23.34 11.60
N GLY A 200 -1.70 22.26 10.80
CA GLY A 200 -2.54 21.06 10.78
C GLY A 200 -2.22 20.03 11.86
N ALA A 201 -1.06 20.10 12.52
CA ALA A 201 -0.52 19.08 13.43
C ALA A 201 -1.52 18.46 14.41
N LYS A 202 -2.42 19.27 14.99
CA LYS A 202 -3.42 18.76 15.95
C LYS A 202 -4.51 17.93 15.29
N GLU A 203 -4.87 18.28 14.08
CA GLU A 203 -5.87 17.55 13.28
C GLU A 203 -5.28 16.23 12.83
N PHE A 204 -4.09 16.24 12.26
CA PHE A 204 -3.37 15.05 11.83
C PHE A 204 -3.17 14.05 12.98
N ALA A 205 -2.66 14.52 14.12
CA ALA A 205 -2.49 13.70 15.32
C ALA A 205 -3.83 13.12 15.85
N ALA A 206 -4.92 13.87 15.81
CA ALA A 206 -6.22 13.38 16.27
C ALA A 206 -6.81 12.33 15.32
N ASN A 207 -6.65 12.53 14.02
CA ASN A 207 -7.12 11.58 13.00
C ASN A 207 -6.26 10.31 13.02
N ALA A 208 -4.94 10.43 13.10
CA ALA A 208 -4.02 9.31 13.25
C ALA A 208 -4.34 8.48 14.51
N ALA A 209 -4.55 9.14 15.67
CA ALA A 209 -4.91 8.44 16.89
C ALA A 209 -6.24 7.67 16.78
N THR A 210 -7.19 8.13 15.97
CA THR A 210 -8.44 7.40 15.71
C THR A 210 -8.16 6.14 14.90
N LEU A 211 -7.37 6.23 13.84
CA LEU A 211 -7.01 5.10 13.01
C LEU A 211 -6.13 4.08 13.76
N THR A 212 -5.18 4.57 14.58
CA THR A 212 -4.38 3.73 15.48
C THR A 212 -5.26 2.95 16.45
N ALA A 213 -6.30 3.58 17.02
CA ALA A 213 -7.23 2.87 17.92
C ALA A 213 -8.03 1.76 17.20
N ASP A 214 -8.38 1.95 15.93
CA ASP A 214 -8.99 0.90 15.12
C ASP A 214 -8.01 -0.28 14.91
N LEU A 215 -6.74 0.02 14.58
CA LEU A 215 -5.69 -0.98 14.38
C LEU A 215 -5.39 -1.77 15.65
N GLU A 216 -5.27 -1.12 16.82
CA GLU A 216 -5.15 -1.78 18.13
C GLU A 216 -6.39 -2.68 18.44
N GLY A 217 -7.56 -2.25 17.99
CA GLY A 217 -8.78 -3.05 18.02
C GLY A 217 -8.65 -4.33 17.20
N PHE A 218 -8.12 -4.25 16.00
CA PHE A 218 -7.87 -5.41 15.11
C PHE A 218 -6.85 -6.38 15.71
N GLU A 219 -5.75 -5.90 16.30
CA GLU A 219 -4.81 -6.75 17.04
C GLU A 219 -5.52 -7.51 18.17
N THR A 220 -6.39 -6.83 18.91
CA THR A 220 -7.16 -7.45 19.99
C THR A 220 -8.13 -8.51 19.46
N GLU A 221 -8.79 -8.27 18.33
CA GLU A 221 -9.70 -9.23 17.69
C GLU A 221 -8.94 -10.47 17.20
N LEU A 222 -7.78 -10.29 16.56
CA LEU A 222 -6.91 -11.39 16.10
C LEU A 222 -6.36 -12.20 17.29
N ALA A 223 -5.91 -11.56 18.36
CA ALA A 223 -5.47 -12.23 19.59
C ALA A 223 -6.62 -13.02 20.27
N THR A 224 -7.84 -12.51 20.20
CA THR A 224 -9.05 -13.22 20.66
C THR A 224 -9.31 -14.44 19.79
N LEU A 225 -9.23 -14.30 18.48
CA LEU A 225 -9.40 -15.39 17.52
C LEU A 225 -8.38 -16.51 17.74
N LYS A 226 -7.11 -16.15 17.96
CA LYS A 226 -6.03 -17.08 18.34
C LYS A 226 -6.37 -17.91 19.57
N THR A 227 -7.07 -17.32 20.55
CA THR A 227 -7.45 -17.99 21.79
C THR A 227 -8.70 -18.86 21.61
N GLU A 228 -9.68 -18.40 20.83
CA GLU A 228 -10.97 -19.06 20.61
C GLU A 228 -10.88 -20.20 19.59
N ALA A 229 -9.97 -20.11 18.63
CA ALA A 229 -9.75 -21.08 17.58
C ALA A 229 -8.25 -21.51 17.53
N PRO A 230 -7.77 -22.24 18.54
CA PRO A 230 -6.42 -22.76 18.55
C PRO A 230 -6.25 -23.90 17.53
N ASP A 231 -5.03 -24.14 17.11
CA ASP A 231 -4.64 -25.27 16.23
C ASP A 231 -5.41 -25.27 14.88
N VAL A 232 -5.58 -24.10 14.27
CA VAL A 232 -6.19 -23.93 12.95
C VAL A 232 -5.10 -24.03 11.89
N ASP A 233 -5.26 -24.99 10.97
CA ASP A 233 -4.44 -25.10 9.76
C ASP A 233 -5.17 -24.43 8.59
N VAL A 234 -4.49 -23.53 7.91
CA VAL A 234 -4.97 -22.84 6.70
C VAL A 234 -4.10 -23.17 5.50
N PHE A 235 -4.71 -23.13 4.33
CA PHE A 235 -3.97 -23.15 3.07
C PHE A 235 -4.06 -21.77 2.43
N ILE A 236 -2.93 -21.17 2.06
CA ILE A 236 -2.83 -19.83 1.49
C ILE A 236 -2.40 -19.93 0.03
N THR A 237 -3.17 -19.34 -0.90
CA THR A 237 -2.82 -19.42 -2.33
C THR A 237 -1.75 -18.42 -2.75
N GLU A 238 -1.61 -17.34 -2.01
CA GLU A 238 -0.61 -16.27 -2.17
C GLU A 238 -0.29 -15.66 -0.81
N PRO A 239 0.88 -15.07 -0.58
CA PRO A 239 1.30 -14.52 0.71
C PRO A 239 0.38 -13.44 1.30
N LEU A 240 -0.49 -12.84 0.49
CA LEU A 240 -1.37 -11.72 0.78
C LEU A 240 -2.01 -11.73 2.18
N PRO A 241 -2.73 -12.77 2.65
CA PRO A 241 -3.35 -12.79 3.99
C PRO A 241 -2.41 -13.29 5.10
N GLY A 242 -1.12 -13.48 4.80
CA GLY A 242 -0.16 -14.13 5.70
C GLY A 242 -0.07 -13.49 7.07
N TYR A 243 0.01 -12.17 7.15
CA TYR A 243 0.06 -11.44 8.42
C TYR A 243 -1.19 -11.63 9.27
N LEU A 244 -2.38 -11.57 8.67
CA LEU A 244 -3.62 -11.81 9.40
C LEU A 244 -3.71 -13.25 9.92
N ALA A 245 -3.31 -14.23 9.12
CA ALA A 245 -3.29 -15.64 9.51
C ALA A 245 -2.31 -15.88 10.66
N ALA A 246 -1.10 -15.32 10.59
CA ALA A 246 -0.08 -15.40 11.62
C ALA A 246 -0.53 -14.74 12.93
N ALA A 247 -1.08 -13.52 12.88
CA ALA A 247 -1.60 -12.79 14.03
C ALA A 247 -2.77 -13.53 14.70
N ALA A 248 -3.63 -14.20 13.90
CA ALA A 248 -4.67 -15.09 14.39
C ALA A 248 -4.14 -16.42 14.95
N GLY A 249 -2.82 -16.66 14.88
CA GLY A 249 -2.18 -17.90 15.37
C GLY A 249 -2.47 -19.12 14.53
N PHE A 250 -2.81 -18.95 13.26
CA PHE A 250 -3.05 -20.05 12.33
C PHE A 250 -1.73 -20.59 11.77
N THR A 251 -1.73 -21.86 11.43
CA THR A 251 -0.60 -22.52 10.79
C THR A 251 -0.86 -22.59 9.29
N ASP A 252 0.01 -21.97 8.51
CA ASP A 252 0.02 -22.18 7.06
C ASP A 252 0.59 -23.56 6.74
N VAL A 253 -0.18 -24.38 6.06
CA VAL A 253 0.21 -25.73 5.61
C VAL A 253 0.37 -25.82 4.11
N THR A 254 0.48 -24.68 3.44
CA THR A 254 0.75 -24.60 2.00
C THR A 254 2.12 -25.19 1.69
N PRO A 255 2.28 -26.07 0.70
CA PRO A 255 3.58 -26.55 0.28
C PRO A 255 4.48 -25.42 -0.23
N ASP A 256 5.75 -25.45 0.17
CA ASP A 256 6.77 -24.49 -0.23
C ASP A 256 6.79 -24.31 -1.76
N GLY A 257 6.87 -23.06 -2.21
CA GLY A 257 6.91 -22.68 -3.62
C GLY A 257 5.54 -22.68 -4.32
N PHE A 258 4.43 -22.97 -3.62
CA PHE A 258 3.09 -22.81 -4.20
C PHE A 258 2.65 -21.37 -4.25
N ALA A 259 2.64 -20.71 -3.09
CA ALA A 259 2.15 -19.34 -2.93
C ALA A 259 3.00 -18.35 -3.73
N GLU A 260 4.31 -18.46 -3.64
CA GLU A 260 5.27 -17.62 -4.37
C GLU A 260 5.11 -17.78 -5.89
N SER A 261 4.98 -19.03 -6.41
CA SER A 261 4.77 -19.22 -7.84
C SER A 261 3.48 -18.60 -8.35
N VAL A 262 2.42 -18.61 -7.54
CA VAL A 262 1.13 -18.00 -7.90
C VAL A 262 1.26 -16.50 -7.92
N GLU A 263 1.88 -15.89 -6.91
CA GLU A 263 2.13 -14.46 -6.80
C GLU A 263 2.98 -13.92 -7.96
N GLU A 264 4.07 -14.62 -8.29
CA GLU A 264 4.94 -14.28 -9.41
C GLU A 264 4.31 -14.52 -10.79
N GLY A 265 3.07 -15.06 -10.84
CA GLY A 265 2.41 -15.42 -12.09
C GLY A 265 3.12 -16.52 -12.87
N THR A 266 3.96 -17.31 -12.20
CA THR A 266 4.69 -18.45 -12.78
C THR A 266 3.91 -19.76 -12.63
N ASP A 267 4.25 -20.78 -13.43
CA ASP A 267 3.61 -22.10 -13.33
C ASP A 267 4.06 -22.82 -12.04
N VAL A 268 3.12 -23.19 -11.17
CA VAL A 268 3.40 -24.05 -10.01
C VAL A 268 3.94 -25.41 -10.48
N ALA A 269 5.09 -25.82 -9.94
CA ALA A 269 5.70 -27.10 -10.30
C ALA A 269 4.70 -28.27 -10.10
N PRO A 270 4.58 -29.20 -11.04
CA PRO A 270 3.57 -30.27 -10.96
C PRO A 270 3.64 -31.12 -9.68
N ALA A 271 4.83 -31.27 -9.09
CA ALA A 271 5.00 -31.99 -7.83
C ALA A 271 4.43 -31.21 -6.65
N VAL A 272 4.61 -29.86 -6.62
CA VAL A 272 4.07 -28.98 -5.61
C VAL A 272 2.55 -28.91 -5.70
N LEU A 273 1.99 -28.82 -6.92
CA LEU A 273 0.54 -28.86 -7.12
C LEU A 273 -0.08 -30.18 -6.63
N LEU A 274 0.59 -31.31 -6.84
CA LEU A 274 0.11 -32.59 -6.32
C LEU A 274 0.13 -32.60 -4.78
N GLN A 275 1.17 -32.07 -4.16
CA GLN A 275 1.25 -31.93 -2.69
C GLN A 275 0.13 -31.01 -2.18
N ALA A 276 -0.12 -29.88 -2.85
CA ALA A 276 -1.20 -28.96 -2.50
C ALA A 276 -2.56 -29.67 -2.50
N LEU A 277 -2.87 -30.44 -3.55
CA LEU A 277 -4.11 -31.21 -3.64
C LEU A 277 -4.20 -32.31 -2.58
N ASP A 278 -3.08 -32.95 -2.22
CA ASP A 278 -3.02 -33.95 -1.15
C ASP A 278 -3.26 -33.29 0.22
N VAL A 279 -2.70 -32.11 0.47
CA VAL A 279 -2.94 -31.32 1.71
C VAL A 279 -4.41 -30.93 1.83
N ILE A 280 -5.02 -30.38 0.78
CA ILE A 280 -6.45 -30.06 0.74
C ILE A 280 -7.31 -31.31 0.98
N GLY A 281 -6.95 -32.45 0.39
CA GLY A 281 -7.66 -33.72 0.54
C GLY A 281 -7.43 -34.44 1.87
N SER A 282 -6.47 -34.00 2.69
CA SER A 282 -6.09 -34.66 3.95
C SER A 282 -7.14 -34.55 5.06
N GLY A 283 -8.00 -33.52 4.99
CA GLY A 283 -8.97 -33.19 6.02
C GLY A 283 -8.41 -32.41 7.21
N GLN A 284 -7.15 -31.92 7.13
CA GLN A 284 -6.57 -31.06 8.16
C GLN A 284 -6.81 -29.58 7.91
N VAL A 285 -6.98 -29.15 6.67
CA VAL A 285 -7.18 -27.75 6.31
C VAL A 285 -8.55 -27.26 6.78
N THR A 286 -8.56 -26.24 7.61
CA THR A 286 -9.77 -25.65 8.16
C THR A 286 -10.36 -24.60 7.20
N ALA A 287 -9.53 -23.80 6.56
CA ALA A 287 -9.94 -22.79 5.58
C ALA A 287 -8.90 -22.63 4.47
N LEU A 288 -9.38 -22.30 3.27
CA LEU A 288 -8.57 -21.87 2.14
C LEU A 288 -8.63 -20.35 2.04
N LEU A 289 -7.48 -19.68 2.07
CA LEU A 289 -7.34 -18.24 1.94
C LEU A 289 -6.83 -17.93 0.53
N THR A 290 -7.54 -17.10 -0.22
CA THR A 290 -7.23 -16.80 -1.63
C THR A 290 -7.16 -15.31 -1.89
N ASN A 291 -6.44 -14.91 -2.93
CA ASN A 291 -6.53 -13.58 -3.52
C ASN A 291 -7.66 -13.57 -4.57
N ALA A 292 -8.57 -12.59 -4.48
CA ALA A 292 -9.70 -12.46 -5.40
C ALA A 292 -9.32 -11.80 -6.74
N GLN A 293 -8.15 -11.15 -6.78
CA GLN A 293 -7.69 -10.33 -7.91
C GLN A 293 -6.76 -11.11 -8.84
N THR A 294 -6.04 -12.06 -8.31
CA THR A 294 -5.05 -12.85 -9.01
C THR A 294 -5.43 -14.33 -9.00
N GLY A 295 -4.58 -15.18 -9.53
CA GLY A 295 -4.74 -16.60 -9.55
C GLY A 295 -4.86 -17.18 -10.95
N GLY A 296 -4.43 -18.44 -11.08
CA GLY A 296 -4.33 -19.16 -12.34
C GLY A 296 -5.11 -20.47 -12.36
N SER A 297 -4.70 -21.37 -13.25
CA SER A 297 -5.28 -22.70 -13.39
C SER A 297 -5.02 -23.59 -12.17
N GLU A 298 -3.90 -23.37 -11.48
CA GLU A 298 -3.46 -24.06 -10.27
C GLU A 298 -4.31 -23.67 -9.07
N THR A 299 -4.50 -22.35 -8.85
CA THR A 299 -5.40 -21.81 -7.82
C THR A 299 -6.82 -22.33 -8.01
N GLN A 300 -7.35 -22.33 -9.24
CA GLN A 300 -8.69 -22.87 -9.55
C GLN A 300 -8.83 -24.35 -9.20
N ARG A 301 -7.76 -25.14 -9.37
CA ARG A 301 -7.77 -26.58 -9.02
C ARG A 301 -7.82 -26.76 -7.51
N VAL A 302 -7.03 -26.00 -6.76
CA VAL A 302 -7.03 -26.02 -5.29
C VAL A 302 -8.38 -25.57 -4.74
N GLU A 303 -8.94 -24.46 -5.25
CA GLU A 303 -10.29 -24.00 -4.89
C GLU A 303 -11.39 -25.04 -5.18
N THR A 304 -11.27 -25.73 -6.33
CA THR A 304 -12.24 -26.78 -6.68
C THR A 304 -12.14 -27.95 -5.69
N ALA A 305 -10.92 -28.38 -5.36
CA ALA A 305 -10.68 -29.44 -4.40
C ALA A 305 -11.19 -29.04 -2.99
N ALA A 306 -10.97 -27.78 -2.57
CA ALA A 306 -11.48 -27.26 -1.30
C ALA A 306 -13.02 -27.26 -1.26
N LYS A 307 -13.68 -26.81 -2.33
CA LYS A 307 -15.15 -26.84 -2.47
C LYS A 307 -15.68 -28.28 -2.39
N ASP A 308 -15.03 -29.22 -3.06
CA ASP A 308 -15.41 -30.64 -3.04
C ASP A 308 -15.20 -31.29 -1.66
N ALA A 309 -14.19 -30.81 -0.90
CA ALA A 309 -13.92 -31.25 0.47
C ALA A 309 -14.79 -30.52 1.52
N GLY A 310 -15.57 -29.48 1.12
CA GLY A 310 -16.39 -28.68 2.02
C GLY A 310 -15.58 -27.70 2.87
N ILE A 311 -14.36 -27.34 2.46
CA ILE A 311 -13.50 -26.37 3.13
C ILE A 311 -14.00 -24.97 2.79
N PRO A 312 -14.23 -24.08 3.78
CA PRO A 312 -14.56 -22.68 3.55
C PRO A 312 -13.45 -21.98 2.76
N ILE A 313 -13.84 -21.09 1.83
CA ILE A 313 -12.90 -20.26 1.08
C ILE A 313 -13.10 -18.81 1.50
N VAL A 314 -12.04 -18.16 1.93
CA VAL A 314 -12.00 -16.72 2.25
C VAL A 314 -11.18 -16.03 1.18
N ALA A 315 -11.80 -15.09 0.47
CA ALA A 315 -11.13 -14.32 -0.56
C ALA A 315 -10.76 -12.94 0.00
N PHE A 316 -9.50 -12.58 -0.18
CA PHE A 316 -8.94 -11.27 0.15
C PHE A 316 -8.73 -10.46 -1.13
N THR A 317 -8.60 -9.16 -0.99
CA THR A 317 -8.26 -8.24 -2.08
C THR A 317 -7.03 -7.43 -1.69
N GLU A 318 -6.25 -6.98 -2.65
CA GLU A 318 -5.08 -6.12 -2.41
C GLU A 318 -5.47 -4.64 -2.33
N LEU A 319 -6.62 -4.30 -2.88
CA LEU A 319 -7.10 -2.94 -3.01
C LEU A 319 -8.44 -2.77 -2.31
N LEU A 320 -8.71 -1.56 -1.85
CA LEU A 320 -10.02 -1.20 -1.31
C LEU A 320 -11.09 -1.29 -2.41
N GLU A 321 -12.24 -1.83 -2.05
CA GLU A 321 -13.44 -1.74 -2.88
C GLU A 321 -14.01 -0.31 -2.91
N ASP A 322 -14.72 0.03 -3.98
CA ASP A 322 -15.29 1.36 -4.17
C ASP A 322 -16.16 1.80 -2.97
N GLY A 323 -15.72 2.83 -2.27
CA GLY A 323 -16.44 3.46 -1.17
C GLY A 323 -16.18 2.85 0.21
N SER A 324 -15.29 1.89 0.34
CA SER A 324 -14.84 1.36 1.62
C SER A 324 -13.65 2.16 2.13
N SER A 325 -13.58 2.38 3.45
CA SER A 325 -12.38 2.86 4.11
C SER A 325 -11.44 1.69 4.44
N TYR A 326 -10.17 2.01 4.73
CA TYR A 326 -9.20 1.03 5.18
C TYR A 326 -9.66 0.27 6.44
N SER A 327 -10.19 0.99 7.44
CA SER A 327 -10.71 0.37 8.67
C SER A 327 -11.89 -0.58 8.41
N GLU A 328 -12.82 -0.21 7.54
CA GLU A 328 -13.96 -1.07 7.20
C GLU A 328 -13.51 -2.33 6.47
N TRP A 329 -12.61 -2.18 5.50
CA TRP A 329 -12.07 -3.27 4.71
C TRP A 329 -11.26 -4.27 5.56
N MET A 330 -10.40 -3.78 6.49
CA MET A 330 -9.68 -4.62 7.45
C MET A 330 -10.65 -5.37 8.39
N SER A 331 -11.66 -4.67 8.91
CA SER A 331 -12.68 -5.29 9.76
C SER A 331 -13.41 -6.42 9.03
N ASP A 332 -13.81 -6.22 7.78
CA ASP A 332 -14.50 -7.23 6.96
C ASP A 332 -13.59 -8.43 6.67
N ALA A 333 -12.29 -8.20 6.41
CA ALA A 333 -11.30 -9.26 6.22
C ALA A 333 -11.17 -10.14 7.48
N ILE A 334 -11.00 -9.53 8.66
CA ILE A 334 -10.87 -10.23 9.94
C ILE A 334 -12.16 -10.98 10.29
N GLN A 335 -13.33 -10.37 10.08
CA GLN A 335 -14.62 -11.02 10.32
C GLN A 335 -14.87 -12.22 9.40
N SER A 336 -14.46 -12.11 8.13
CA SER A 336 -14.54 -13.20 7.16
C SER A 336 -13.66 -14.37 7.56
N LEU A 337 -12.43 -14.08 7.99
CA LEU A 337 -11.49 -15.06 8.51
C LEU A 337 -12.06 -15.77 9.76
N ALA A 338 -12.57 -15.00 10.73
CA ALA A 338 -13.15 -15.53 11.95
C ALA A 338 -14.40 -16.40 11.69
N ALA A 339 -15.24 -16.04 10.71
CA ALA A 339 -16.42 -16.80 10.34
C ALA A 339 -16.06 -18.16 9.72
N ALA A 340 -15.01 -18.20 8.90
CA ALA A 340 -14.57 -19.41 8.21
C ALA A 340 -14.04 -20.47 9.19
N VAL A 341 -13.33 -20.06 10.24
CA VAL A 341 -12.69 -21.00 11.18
C VAL A 341 -13.58 -21.41 12.36
N LYS A 342 -14.70 -20.72 12.57
CA LYS A 342 -15.71 -21.06 13.60
C LYS A 342 -16.87 -21.91 13.05
N SER A 343 -16.89 -22.17 11.74
CA SER A 343 -17.91 -22.95 11.06
C SER A 343 -17.53 -24.44 11.06
#